data_f8a02b0aebf8c8c8a752dbbd2fc26df6
#
_entry.id   f8a02b0aebf8c8c8a752dbbd2fc26df6
#
_cell.length_a   1.000
_cell.length_b   1.000
_cell.length_c   1.000
_cell.angle_alpha   90.00
_cell.angle_beta   90.00
_cell.angle_gamma   90.00
#
_symmetry.space_group_name_H-M   'P 1'
#
loop_
_entity.id
_entity.type
_entity.pdbx_description
1 polymer ?
#
loop_
_entity_poly.entity_id
_entity_poly.type
_entity_poly.pdbx_seq_one_letter_code
_entity_poly.pdbx_strand_id
1 'polypeptide(L)'
;MKTILSLFSFIFLLVSCEDVIEIDLDSVEPKLVIEGCINDLDDPCTIKLSKTGDYFEPGIYPIVSDALVTITDENGIETEFEESEPGTYTSESLEVEELGSYTLHIQSEGEDYMAEGVVPHKVFIDSLSYDIPPLFYEFEEGYMLTCYLQDPAEYRNYYRLIVYKKGEPKSSDGMMYIFNDDFMNGNMIFMSWESDPLFPQDTVVVELQTLDKSTYDYYFTLNSLAGGMFGASNPSNPETNLSNDALGYFGAYTVSRDTIVILPN
;
A
#
# COMPACT_ATOMS: atom_id res chain seq x y z
N MET A 1 -9.98 70.25 -5.36
CA MET A 1 -11.26 69.49 -5.41
C MET A 1 -11.21 68.25 -6.27
N LYS A 2 -10.63 68.29 -7.50
CA LYS A 2 -10.55 67.12 -8.38
C LYS A 2 -9.68 65.98 -7.87
N THR A 3 -8.59 66.27 -7.16
CA THR A 3 -7.69 65.28 -6.58
C THR A 3 -8.23 64.56 -5.33
N ILE A 4 -9.06 65.22 -4.53
CA ILE A 4 -9.72 64.65 -3.34
C ILE A 4 -10.86 63.71 -3.79
N LEU A 5 -11.56 64.05 -4.86
CA LEU A 5 -12.63 63.19 -5.40
C LEU A 5 -12.04 61.89 -6.03
N SER A 6 -10.85 61.92 -6.59
CA SER A 6 -10.12 60.77 -7.16
C SER A 6 -9.64 59.84 -6.05
N LEU A 7 -9.22 60.36 -4.89
CA LEU A 7 -8.77 59.56 -3.76
C LEU A 7 -9.92 58.86 -3.06
N PHE A 8 -11.08 59.49 -3.02
CA PHE A 8 -12.29 58.90 -2.43
C PHE A 8 -12.89 57.77 -3.29
N SER A 9 -12.72 57.84 -4.61
CA SER A 9 -13.17 56.78 -5.56
C SER A 9 -12.30 55.53 -5.46
N PHE A 10 -11.02 55.64 -5.08
CA PHE A 10 -10.08 54.51 -4.94
C PHE A 10 -10.29 53.71 -3.66
N ILE A 11 -10.81 54.35 -2.60
CA ILE A 11 -11.08 53.70 -1.30
C ILE A 11 -12.32 52.75 -1.39
N PHE A 12 -13.22 52.99 -2.32
CA PHE A 12 -14.45 52.18 -2.45
C PHE A 12 -14.23 50.84 -3.16
N LEU A 13 -13.03 50.60 -3.74
CA LEU A 13 -12.70 49.35 -4.45
C LEU A 13 -12.10 48.26 -3.56
N LEU A 14 -11.93 48.52 -2.25
CA LEU A 14 -11.32 47.55 -1.33
C LEU A 14 -12.33 46.83 -0.43
N VAL A 15 -13.63 47.02 -0.61
CA VAL A 15 -14.64 46.23 0.07
C VAL A 15 -14.92 44.98 -0.76
N SER A 16 -14.00 44.04 -0.76
CA SER A 16 -14.27 42.67 -1.18
C SER A 16 -14.98 41.97 -0.01
N CYS A 17 -16.26 41.75 -0.11
CA CYS A 17 -16.95 40.78 0.75
C CYS A 17 -16.46 39.40 0.32
N GLU A 18 -15.67 38.73 1.16
CA GLU A 18 -15.54 37.28 1.10
C GLU A 18 -16.81 36.69 1.71
N ASP A 19 -17.73 36.24 0.88
CA ASP A 19 -18.76 35.33 1.32
C ASP A 19 -18.10 33.99 1.61
N VAL A 20 -18.02 33.63 2.87
CA VAL A 20 -17.68 32.26 3.28
C VAL A 20 -18.82 31.37 2.78
N ILE A 21 -18.58 30.63 1.72
CA ILE A 21 -19.49 29.58 1.28
C ILE A 21 -19.38 28.47 2.32
N GLU A 22 -20.31 28.44 3.27
CA GLU A 22 -20.54 27.28 4.10
C GLU A 22 -21.16 26.20 3.19
N ILE A 23 -20.32 25.31 2.67
CA ILE A 23 -20.79 24.09 2.03
C ILE A 23 -21.26 23.20 3.17
N ASP A 24 -22.56 22.99 3.25
CA ASP A 24 -23.16 21.96 4.10
C ASP A 24 -22.68 20.60 3.52
N LEU A 25 -21.56 20.10 4.03
CA LEU A 25 -21.10 18.76 3.70
C LEU A 25 -22.00 17.83 4.50
N ASP A 26 -22.94 17.18 3.82
CA ASP A 26 -23.73 16.10 4.40
C ASP A 26 -22.73 15.09 5.03
N SER A 27 -22.88 14.86 6.33
CA SER A 27 -22.08 13.84 7.03
C SER A 27 -22.43 12.48 6.44
N VAL A 28 -21.50 11.92 5.67
CA VAL A 28 -21.62 10.55 5.16
C VAL A 28 -21.41 9.60 6.33
N GLU A 29 -22.25 8.57 6.45
CA GLU A 29 -22.05 7.53 7.48
C GLU A 29 -20.63 6.93 7.34
N PRO A 30 -19.87 6.81 8.44
CA PRO A 30 -18.54 6.22 8.40
C PRO A 30 -18.59 4.79 7.89
N LYS A 31 -17.81 4.48 6.87
CA LYS A 31 -17.66 3.13 6.31
C LYS A 31 -16.60 2.34 7.07
N LEU A 32 -16.79 1.02 7.15
CA LEU A 32 -15.76 0.11 7.65
C LEU A 32 -14.57 0.13 6.70
N VAL A 33 -13.37 0.20 7.27
CA VAL A 33 -12.08 0.06 6.58
C VAL A 33 -11.44 -1.22 7.08
N ILE A 34 -11.12 -2.12 6.18
CA ILE A 34 -10.48 -3.41 6.45
C ILE A 34 -9.11 -3.42 5.77
N GLU A 35 -8.06 -3.59 6.55
CA GLU A 35 -6.70 -3.73 6.05
C GLU A 35 -6.15 -5.07 6.54
N GLY A 36 -6.06 -6.03 5.64
CA GLY A 36 -5.63 -7.37 6.01
C GLY A 36 -4.88 -8.07 4.90
N CYS A 37 -3.96 -8.94 5.31
CA CYS A 37 -3.27 -9.81 4.37
C CYS A 37 -2.88 -11.12 5.03
N ILE A 38 -2.79 -12.14 4.18
CA ILE A 38 -2.17 -13.43 4.49
C ILE A 38 -0.91 -13.60 3.65
N ASN A 39 0.08 -14.26 4.21
CA ASN A 39 1.34 -14.52 3.52
C ASN A 39 2.00 -15.79 4.04
N ASP A 40 3.05 -16.23 3.36
CA ASP A 40 3.81 -17.44 3.65
C ASP A 40 4.98 -17.23 4.64
N LEU A 41 4.95 -16.16 5.43
CA LEU A 41 5.91 -15.95 6.52
C LEU A 41 5.42 -16.61 7.82
N ASP A 42 6.36 -16.91 8.71
CA ASP A 42 6.06 -17.47 10.05
C ASP A 42 5.48 -16.40 11.02
N ASP A 43 5.31 -15.15 10.55
CA ASP A 43 4.73 -14.08 11.37
C ASP A 43 3.19 -14.18 11.40
N PRO A 44 2.53 -13.82 12.53
CA PRO A 44 1.08 -13.87 12.62
C PRO A 44 0.39 -13.02 11.54
N CYS A 45 -0.60 -13.61 10.87
CA CYS A 45 -1.46 -12.85 9.98
C CYS A 45 -2.24 -11.81 10.76
N THR A 46 -2.41 -10.62 10.17
CA THR A 46 -3.01 -9.47 10.86
C THR A 46 -4.11 -8.85 10.02
N ILE A 47 -5.26 -8.61 10.64
CA ILE A 47 -6.38 -7.87 10.07
C ILE A 47 -6.65 -6.65 10.96
N LYS A 48 -6.72 -5.46 10.37
CA LYS A 48 -7.02 -4.22 11.07
C LYS A 48 -8.37 -3.68 10.66
N LEU A 49 -9.17 -3.25 11.65
CA LEU A 49 -10.50 -2.71 11.45
C LEU A 49 -10.58 -1.29 12.01
N SER A 50 -11.00 -0.38 11.15
CA SER A 50 -11.26 1.01 11.51
C SER A 50 -12.46 1.55 10.72
N LYS A 51 -12.84 2.78 10.97
CA LYS A 51 -13.84 3.50 10.14
C LYS A 51 -13.19 4.69 9.45
N THR A 52 -13.79 5.13 8.36
CA THR A 52 -13.43 6.41 7.74
C THR A 52 -13.54 7.54 8.75
N GLY A 53 -12.55 8.43 8.74
CA GLY A 53 -12.54 9.62 9.60
C GLY A 53 -13.54 10.67 9.16
N ASP A 54 -13.87 11.58 10.07
CA ASP A 54 -14.66 12.77 9.77
C ASP A 54 -13.80 13.77 8.97
N TYR A 55 -14.40 14.43 7.98
CA TYR A 55 -13.73 15.46 7.19
C TYR A 55 -13.21 16.62 8.04
N PHE A 56 -13.93 16.97 9.11
CA PHE A 56 -13.58 18.08 10.01
C PHE A 56 -12.58 17.70 11.10
N GLU A 57 -12.32 16.39 11.29
CA GLU A 57 -11.36 15.87 12.27
C GLU A 57 -10.29 14.98 11.57
N PRO A 58 -9.44 15.57 10.71
CA PRO A 58 -8.49 14.80 9.93
C PRO A 58 -7.47 14.10 10.83
N GLY A 59 -7.18 12.82 10.50
CA GLY A 59 -6.22 12.00 11.23
C GLY A 59 -6.81 11.20 12.38
N ILE A 60 -8.11 11.33 12.67
CA ILE A 60 -8.82 10.49 13.64
C ILE A 60 -9.63 9.45 12.87
N TYR A 61 -9.25 8.19 13.03
CA TYR A 61 -9.94 7.05 12.45
C TYR A 61 -10.51 6.19 13.56
N PRO A 62 -11.84 6.14 13.75
CA PRO A 62 -12.45 5.34 14.81
C PRO A 62 -12.07 3.87 14.66
N ILE A 63 -11.60 3.27 15.74
CA ILE A 63 -11.22 1.86 15.79
C ILE A 63 -12.49 1.01 15.95
N VAL A 64 -12.51 -0.18 15.32
CA VAL A 64 -13.62 -1.13 15.42
C VAL A 64 -13.16 -2.36 16.18
N SER A 65 -13.61 -2.49 17.42
CA SER A 65 -13.37 -3.63 18.30
C SER A 65 -14.58 -4.57 18.36
N ASP A 66 -14.41 -5.71 19.04
CA ASP A 66 -15.47 -6.70 19.29
C ASP A 66 -16.08 -7.30 17.99
N ALA A 67 -15.35 -7.30 16.88
CA ALA A 67 -15.77 -8.00 15.67
C ALA A 67 -15.40 -9.49 15.73
N LEU A 68 -16.21 -10.34 15.12
CA LEU A 68 -15.82 -11.70 14.81
C LEU A 68 -15.08 -11.72 13.48
N VAL A 69 -13.83 -12.15 13.48
CA VAL A 69 -12.97 -12.22 12.29
C VAL A 69 -12.54 -13.67 12.07
N THR A 70 -12.90 -14.25 10.93
CA THR A 70 -12.52 -15.62 10.56
C THR A 70 -11.95 -15.67 9.16
N ILE A 71 -11.05 -16.62 8.92
CA ILE A 71 -10.57 -16.99 7.59
C ILE A 71 -10.84 -18.48 7.37
N THR A 72 -11.47 -18.81 6.26
CA THR A 72 -11.74 -20.18 5.85
C THR A 72 -10.86 -20.53 4.66
N ASP A 73 -10.15 -21.66 4.73
CA ASP A 73 -9.37 -22.20 3.63
C ASP A 73 -10.24 -22.94 2.60
N GLU A 74 -9.63 -23.40 1.50
CA GLU A 74 -10.31 -24.16 0.44
C GLU A 74 -10.87 -25.52 0.88
N ASN A 75 -10.40 -26.07 2.02
CA ASN A 75 -10.86 -27.34 2.60
C ASN A 75 -12.02 -27.12 3.57
N GLY A 76 -12.41 -25.86 3.82
CA GLY A 76 -13.47 -25.49 4.75
C GLY A 76 -13.00 -25.45 6.22
N ILE A 77 -11.69 -25.37 6.46
CA ILE A 77 -11.14 -25.19 7.79
C ILE A 77 -11.23 -23.71 8.12
N GLU A 78 -11.98 -23.40 9.19
CA GLU A 78 -12.14 -22.02 9.67
C GLU A 78 -11.16 -21.74 10.80
N THR A 79 -10.44 -20.62 10.68
CA THR A 79 -9.52 -20.10 11.69
C THR A 79 -10.05 -18.77 12.21
N GLU A 80 -10.28 -18.66 13.50
CA GLU A 80 -10.69 -17.42 14.17
C GLU A 80 -9.47 -16.58 14.51
N PHE A 81 -9.59 -15.26 14.37
CA PHE A 81 -8.60 -14.27 14.71
C PHE A 81 -8.98 -13.59 16.01
N GLU A 82 -8.05 -13.55 16.96
CA GLU A 82 -8.25 -12.91 18.25
C GLU A 82 -7.86 -11.42 18.20
N GLU A 83 -8.63 -10.57 18.87
CA GLU A 83 -8.29 -9.16 19.01
C GLU A 83 -7.10 -9.01 19.96
N SER A 84 -5.91 -8.77 19.42
CA SER A 84 -4.65 -8.62 20.17
C SER A 84 -4.44 -7.21 20.72
N GLU A 85 -4.91 -6.20 19.97
CA GLU A 85 -4.97 -4.80 20.35
C GLU A 85 -6.28 -4.21 19.78
N PRO A 86 -6.83 -3.10 20.32
CA PRO A 86 -8.07 -2.52 19.81
C PRO A 86 -8.06 -2.37 18.29
N GLY A 87 -9.00 -3.05 17.62
CA GLY A 87 -9.14 -3.07 16.16
C GLY A 87 -8.07 -3.85 15.39
N THR A 88 -7.20 -4.58 16.07
CA THR A 88 -6.16 -5.42 15.46
C THR A 88 -6.39 -6.87 15.83
N TYR A 89 -6.67 -7.69 14.84
CA TYR A 89 -6.99 -9.11 14.96
C TYR A 89 -5.84 -9.93 14.40
N THR A 90 -5.37 -10.93 15.15
CA THR A 90 -4.23 -11.77 14.76
C THR A 90 -4.54 -13.25 14.94
N SER A 91 -3.91 -14.09 14.13
CA SER A 91 -3.91 -15.53 14.30
C SER A 91 -2.51 -16.10 14.07
N GLU A 92 -2.07 -16.97 14.98
CA GLU A 92 -0.84 -17.77 14.85
C GLU A 92 -1.13 -19.17 14.29
N SER A 93 -2.41 -19.53 14.16
CA SER A 93 -2.83 -20.89 13.78
C SER A 93 -3.24 -21.04 12.32
N LEU A 94 -3.30 -19.92 11.56
CA LEU A 94 -3.58 -19.98 10.15
C LEU A 94 -2.37 -20.52 9.39
N GLU A 95 -2.53 -21.71 8.77
CA GLU A 95 -1.54 -22.26 7.86
C GLU A 95 -1.80 -21.70 6.45
N VAL A 96 -0.82 -20.99 5.88
CA VAL A 96 -0.93 -20.39 4.56
C VAL A 96 -0.12 -21.20 3.56
N GLU A 97 -0.80 -21.79 2.58
CA GLU A 97 -0.20 -22.61 1.53
C GLU A 97 -0.15 -21.84 0.20
N GLU A 98 0.92 -22.05 -0.56
CA GLU A 98 1.05 -21.55 -1.93
C GLU A 98 -0.08 -22.13 -2.79
N LEU A 99 -0.74 -21.29 -3.60
CA LEU A 99 -1.93 -21.56 -4.39
C LEU A 99 -3.21 -21.86 -3.59
N GLY A 100 -3.17 -21.82 -2.26
CA GLY A 100 -4.36 -21.94 -1.42
C GLY A 100 -5.31 -20.75 -1.62
N SER A 101 -6.60 -21.02 -1.56
CA SER A 101 -7.68 -20.04 -1.61
C SER A 101 -8.25 -19.82 -0.21
N TYR A 102 -8.41 -18.55 0.18
CA TYR A 102 -8.85 -18.15 1.50
C TYR A 102 -9.97 -17.14 1.42
N THR A 103 -10.99 -17.36 2.24
CA THR A 103 -12.12 -16.44 2.36
C THR A 103 -12.09 -15.77 3.75
N LEU A 104 -11.93 -14.47 3.77
CA LEU A 104 -12.12 -13.64 4.95
C LEU A 104 -13.61 -13.42 5.19
N HIS A 105 -14.06 -13.59 6.43
CA HIS A 105 -15.38 -13.21 6.89
C HIS A 105 -15.28 -12.39 8.17
N ILE A 106 -15.94 -11.24 8.20
CA ILE A 106 -15.98 -10.33 9.34
C ILE A 106 -17.45 -10.06 9.66
N GLN A 107 -17.81 -10.25 10.92
CA GLN A 107 -19.09 -9.79 11.46
C GLN A 107 -18.84 -8.63 12.43
N SER A 108 -19.37 -7.46 12.11
CA SER A 108 -19.20 -6.26 12.92
C SER A 108 -20.46 -5.42 12.88
N GLU A 109 -20.91 -4.95 14.04
CA GLU A 109 -22.07 -4.05 14.20
C GLU A 109 -23.37 -4.57 13.55
N GLY A 110 -23.49 -5.90 13.36
CA GLY A 110 -24.65 -6.55 12.77
C GLY A 110 -24.61 -6.69 11.25
N GLU A 111 -23.49 -6.31 10.63
CA GLU A 111 -23.22 -6.45 9.19
C GLU A 111 -22.16 -7.52 8.94
N ASP A 112 -22.20 -8.13 7.77
CA ASP A 112 -21.27 -9.15 7.30
C ASP A 112 -20.43 -8.60 6.14
N TYR A 113 -19.11 -8.82 6.21
CA TYR A 113 -18.14 -8.42 5.18
C TYR A 113 -17.33 -9.64 4.77
N MET A 114 -17.10 -9.77 3.47
CA MET A 114 -16.39 -10.90 2.89
C MET A 114 -15.38 -10.42 1.85
N ALA A 115 -14.28 -11.17 1.74
CA ALA A 115 -13.31 -11.04 0.65
C ALA A 115 -12.63 -12.38 0.39
N GLU A 116 -12.10 -12.54 -0.82
CA GLU A 116 -11.32 -13.71 -1.22
C GLU A 116 -9.92 -13.31 -1.61
N GLY A 117 -8.95 -14.16 -1.27
CA GLY A 117 -7.55 -14.05 -1.66
C GLY A 117 -7.00 -15.42 -2.08
N VAL A 118 -6.13 -15.43 -3.07
CA VAL A 118 -5.44 -16.64 -3.54
C VAL A 118 -3.96 -16.42 -3.44
N VAL A 119 -3.26 -17.21 -2.64
CA VAL A 119 -1.82 -17.10 -2.46
C VAL A 119 -1.10 -17.46 -3.76
N PRO A 120 -0.36 -16.54 -4.39
CA PRO A 120 0.29 -16.82 -5.66
C PRO A 120 1.52 -17.72 -5.52
N HIS A 121 2.01 -18.26 -6.62
CA HIS A 121 3.33 -18.91 -6.68
C HIS A 121 4.43 -17.97 -6.19
N LYS A 122 5.32 -18.49 -5.36
CA LYS A 122 6.46 -17.74 -4.87
C LYS A 122 7.50 -17.51 -5.95
N VAL A 123 7.83 -16.26 -6.20
CA VAL A 123 8.97 -15.88 -7.03
C VAL A 123 10.13 -15.46 -6.13
N PHE A 124 11.32 -16.00 -6.42
CA PHE A 124 12.49 -15.73 -5.61
C PHE A 124 13.32 -14.58 -6.18
N ILE A 125 13.98 -13.85 -5.31
CA ILE A 125 15.08 -12.97 -5.69
C ILE A 125 16.24 -13.87 -6.14
N ASP A 126 16.72 -13.69 -7.37
CA ASP A 126 17.89 -14.45 -7.89
C ASP A 126 19.19 -13.87 -7.37
N SER A 127 19.30 -12.55 -7.39
CA SER A 127 20.50 -11.86 -6.89
C SER A 127 20.26 -10.37 -6.63
N LEU A 128 21.13 -9.80 -5.82
CA LEU A 128 21.25 -8.37 -5.60
C LEU A 128 22.63 -7.89 -6.07
N SER A 129 22.67 -6.74 -6.71
CA SER A 129 23.94 -6.05 -7.00
C SER A 129 23.85 -4.57 -6.64
N TYR A 130 24.99 -3.91 -6.58
CA TYR A 130 25.07 -2.46 -6.48
C TYR A 130 26.18 -1.91 -7.36
N ASP A 131 25.88 -0.78 -8.00
CA ASP A 131 26.79 -0.11 -8.93
C ASP A 131 26.76 1.41 -8.71
N ILE A 132 27.78 2.10 -9.23
CA ILE A 132 27.76 3.57 -9.28
C ILE A 132 26.63 3.99 -10.23
N PRO A 133 25.74 4.87 -9.82
CA PRO A 133 24.63 5.29 -10.66
C PRO A 133 25.14 5.96 -11.96
N PRO A 134 24.43 5.79 -13.08
CA PRO A 134 24.71 6.53 -14.30
C PRO A 134 24.59 8.05 -14.08
N LEU A 135 25.31 8.84 -14.89
CA LEU A 135 25.43 10.31 -14.77
C LEU A 135 24.09 11.10 -14.84
N PHE A 136 22.97 10.43 -15.03
CA PHE A 136 21.64 11.05 -15.16
C PHE A 136 20.78 10.94 -13.90
N TYR A 137 21.30 10.29 -12.86
CA TYR A 137 20.57 10.10 -11.60
C TYR A 137 20.74 11.29 -10.65
N GLU A 138 19.73 11.51 -9.79
CA GLU A 138 19.65 12.69 -8.91
C GLU A 138 20.75 12.75 -7.83
N PHE A 139 21.38 11.61 -7.51
CA PHE A 139 22.48 11.60 -6.54
C PHE A 139 23.84 11.35 -7.20
N GLU A 140 24.80 12.20 -6.88
CA GLU A 140 26.16 12.16 -7.43
C GLU A 140 27.09 11.23 -6.64
N GLU A 141 26.73 10.82 -5.42
CA GLU A 141 27.54 9.99 -4.53
C GLU A 141 26.75 8.79 -4.01
N GLY A 142 27.43 7.65 -3.84
CA GLY A 142 26.85 6.42 -3.33
C GLY A 142 26.62 5.37 -4.41
N TYR A 143 25.92 4.32 -4.05
CA TYR A 143 25.61 3.19 -4.93
C TYR A 143 24.11 3.03 -5.11
N MET A 144 23.72 2.58 -6.28
CA MET A 144 22.36 2.20 -6.65
C MET A 144 22.22 0.68 -6.53
N LEU A 145 21.18 0.22 -5.85
CA LEU A 145 20.85 -1.20 -5.72
C LEU A 145 20.10 -1.68 -6.96
N THR A 146 20.39 -2.90 -7.40
CA THR A 146 19.60 -3.60 -8.41
C THR A 146 19.21 -4.98 -7.90
N CYS A 147 17.93 -5.29 -7.96
CA CYS A 147 17.35 -6.59 -7.66
C CYS A 147 17.04 -7.32 -8.97
N TYR A 148 17.40 -8.59 -9.06
CA TYR A 148 17.16 -9.46 -10.22
C TYR A 148 16.25 -10.60 -9.81
N LEU A 149 15.27 -10.91 -10.68
CA LEU A 149 14.40 -12.07 -10.53
C LEU A 149 14.08 -12.67 -11.90
N GLN A 150 13.92 -14.00 -11.97
CA GLN A 150 13.42 -14.68 -13.14
C GLN A 150 11.91 -14.84 -13.04
N ASP A 151 11.19 -14.21 -13.94
CA ASP A 151 9.74 -14.31 -13.98
C ASP A 151 9.29 -15.65 -14.59
N PRO A 152 8.32 -16.36 -13.97
CA PRO A 152 7.76 -17.61 -14.51
C PRO A 152 6.84 -17.32 -15.70
N ALA A 153 7.09 -17.95 -16.86
CA ALA A 153 6.28 -17.75 -18.06
C ALA A 153 4.85 -18.36 -17.98
N GLU A 154 4.63 -19.28 -17.04
CA GLU A 154 3.40 -20.06 -16.92
C GLU A 154 2.27 -19.29 -16.27
N TYR A 155 2.58 -18.23 -15.51
CA TYR A 155 1.64 -17.47 -14.70
C TYR A 155 1.73 -15.99 -15.05
N ARG A 156 0.64 -15.27 -14.84
CA ARG A 156 0.66 -13.82 -14.79
C ARG A 156 0.99 -13.39 -13.36
N ASN A 157 2.07 -12.61 -13.23
CA ASN A 157 2.61 -12.24 -11.95
C ASN A 157 2.46 -10.74 -11.66
N TYR A 158 2.27 -10.45 -10.38
CA TYR A 158 2.16 -9.11 -9.82
C TYR A 158 3.16 -8.98 -8.68
N TYR A 159 3.90 -7.89 -8.65
CA TYR A 159 5.03 -7.76 -7.75
C TYR A 159 4.98 -6.46 -6.96
N ARG A 160 5.47 -6.52 -5.73
CA ARG A 160 5.82 -5.36 -4.92
C ARG A 160 7.22 -5.55 -4.36
N LEU A 161 8.08 -4.54 -4.55
CA LEU A 161 9.43 -4.53 -3.98
C LEU A 161 9.49 -3.56 -2.82
N ILE A 162 10.03 -4.02 -1.69
CA ILE A 162 10.26 -3.20 -0.50
C ILE A 162 11.74 -3.27 -0.16
N VAL A 163 12.37 -2.12 0.05
CA VAL A 163 13.77 -2.02 0.44
C VAL A 163 13.84 -1.53 1.87
N TYR A 164 14.51 -2.29 2.74
CA TYR A 164 14.74 -1.91 4.13
C TYR A 164 16.20 -1.51 4.32
N LYS A 165 16.41 -0.33 4.84
CA LYS A 165 17.73 0.16 5.25
C LYS A 165 17.72 0.43 6.76
N LYS A 166 18.59 -0.21 7.52
CA LYS A 166 18.62 -0.15 8.98
C LYS A 166 17.31 -0.62 9.65
N GLY A 167 16.62 -1.58 9.03
CA GLY A 167 15.35 -2.10 9.53
C GLY A 167 14.12 -1.26 9.19
N GLU A 168 14.29 -0.08 8.59
CA GLU A 168 13.20 0.80 8.19
C GLU A 168 12.87 0.62 6.69
N PRO A 169 11.59 0.44 6.33
CA PRO A 169 11.21 0.42 4.92
C PRO A 169 11.45 1.79 4.29
N LYS A 170 12.00 1.80 3.10
CA LYS A 170 12.25 3.00 2.31
C LYS A 170 11.32 3.02 1.11
N SER A 171 10.72 4.15 0.84
CA SER A 171 9.95 4.40 -0.37
C SER A 171 10.55 5.56 -1.14
N SER A 172 10.36 5.59 -2.45
CA SER A 172 10.72 6.74 -3.27
C SER A 172 9.59 7.77 -3.17
N ASP A 173 9.82 8.86 -2.44
CA ASP A 173 8.86 9.98 -2.32
C ASP A 173 7.42 9.54 -1.95
N GLY A 174 7.31 8.49 -1.12
CA GLY A 174 6.02 7.92 -0.74
C GLY A 174 5.39 6.96 -1.77
N MET A 175 6.04 6.75 -2.92
CA MET A 175 5.57 5.80 -3.94
C MET A 175 6.02 4.37 -3.65
N MET A 176 5.14 3.42 -3.91
CA MET A 176 5.44 1.99 -3.81
C MET A 176 6.03 1.48 -5.13
N TYR A 177 7.04 0.62 -5.05
CA TYR A 177 7.52 -0.14 -6.20
C TYR A 177 6.58 -1.31 -6.45
N ILE A 178 5.60 -1.09 -7.32
CA ILE A 178 4.59 -2.08 -7.69
C ILE A 178 4.51 -2.19 -9.21
N PHE A 179 4.51 -3.42 -9.73
CA PHE A 179 4.53 -3.70 -11.17
C PHE A 179 3.94 -5.07 -11.48
N ASN A 180 3.69 -5.33 -12.76
CA ASN A 180 3.30 -6.63 -13.27
C ASN A 180 4.23 -7.07 -14.41
N ASP A 181 4.05 -8.30 -14.88
CA ASP A 181 4.86 -8.92 -15.93
C ASP A 181 4.36 -8.69 -17.35
N ASP A 182 3.32 -7.88 -17.58
CA ASP A 182 2.63 -7.73 -18.88
C ASP A 182 3.57 -7.58 -20.09
N PHE A 183 4.74 -6.96 -19.91
CA PHE A 183 5.73 -6.75 -20.97
C PHE A 183 7.01 -7.59 -20.78
N MET A 184 7.11 -8.36 -19.69
CA MET A 184 8.34 -9.07 -19.29
C MET A 184 8.10 -10.53 -18.95
N ASN A 185 6.89 -11.05 -19.18
CA ASN A 185 6.51 -12.42 -18.84
C ASN A 185 7.53 -13.46 -19.36
N GLY A 186 8.01 -14.30 -18.47
CA GLY A 186 9.00 -15.34 -18.75
C GLY A 186 10.45 -14.84 -18.91
N ASN A 187 10.72 -13.58 -18.65
CA ASN A 187 12.05 -13.00 -18.79
C ASN A 187 12.68 -12.66 -17.44
N MET A 188 14.00 -12.41 -17.48
CA MET A 188 14.70 -11.81 -16.37
C MET A 188 14.22 -10.36 -16.16
N ILE A 189 13.73 -10.06 -14.98
CA ILE A 189 13.34 -8.71 -14.56
C ILE A 189 14.45 -8.16 -13.67
N PHE A 190 14.81 -6.91 -13.88
CA PHE A 190 15.71 -6.19 -12.99
C PHE A 190 15.09 -4.87 -12.58
N MET A 191 15.20 -4.56 -11.29
CA MET A 191 14.66 -3.34 -10.70
C MET A 191 15.75 -2.60 -9.94
N SER A 192 15.95 -1.34 -10.32
CA SER A 192 16.93 -0.48 -9.67
C SER A 192 16.26 0.42 -8.65
N TRP A 193 16.85 0.48 -7.46
CA TRP A 193 16.44 1.37 -6.39
C TRP A 193 17.20 2.69 -6.52
N GLU A 194 16.47 3.78 -6.76
CA GLU A 194 17.03 5.07 -7.17
C GLU A 194 16.85 6.19 -6.14
N SER A 195 16.03 5.98 -5.10
CA SER A 195 15.57 7.06 -4.23
C SER A 195 16.46 7.39 -3.04
N ASP A 196 17.32 6.48 -2.59
CA ASP A 196 18.19 6.68 -1.43
C ASP A 196 19.56 6.02 -1.69
N PRO A 197 20.63 6.80 -1.87
CA PRO A 197 21.95 6.25 -2.17
C PRO A 197 22.45 5.36 -1.02
N LEU A 198 23.11 4.28 -1.40
CA LEU A 198 23.74 3.35 -0.47
C LEU A 198 25.20 3.69 -0.30
N PHE A 199 25.70 3.56 0.93
CA PHE A 199 27.10 3.85 1.26
C PHE A 199 27.79 2.62 1.83
N PRO A 200 29.15 2.57 1.78
CA PRO A 200 29.91 1.50 2.40
C PRO A 200 29.47 1.22 3.85
N GLN A 201 29.31 -0.05 4.19
CA GLN A 201 28.80 -0.61 5.45
C GLN A 201 27.27 -0.54 5.62
N ASP A 202 26.50 0.02 4.68
CA ASP A 202 25.06 -0.13 4.71
C ASP A 202 24.70 -1.61 4.51
N THR A 203 23.79 -2.10 5.33
CA THR A 203 23.13 -3.41 5.16
C THR A 203 21.71 -3.15 4.70
N VAL A 204 21.35 -3.74 3.57
CA VAL A 204 20.06 -3.56 2.92
C VAL A 204 19.39 -4.91 2.80
N VAL A 205 18.14 -5.00 3.27
CA VAL A 205 17.27 -6.14 3.04
C VAL A 205 16.28 -5.76 1.94
N VAL A 206 16.17 -6.62 0.94
CA VAL A 206 15.19 -6.49 -0.13
C VAL A 206 14.12 -7.55 0.07
N GLU A 207 12.88 -7.13 0.06
CA GLU A 207 11.72 -8.00 0.11
C GLU A 207 10.96 -7.90 -1.21
N LEU A 208 10.82 -9.03 -1.89
CA LEU A 208 9.98 -9.20 -3.07
C LEU A 208 8.71 -9.91 -2.63
N GLN A 209 7.59 -9.25 -2.79
CA GLN A 209 6.27 -9.83 -2.63
C GLN A 209 5.70 -10.19 -3.99
N THR A 210 5.30 -11.45 -4.17
CA THR A 210 4.45 -11.84 -5.30
C THR A 210 3.01 -11.75 -4.83
N LEU A 211 2.22 -10.88 -5.45
CA LEU A 211 0.89 -10.50 -5.00
C LEU A 211 -0.20 -11.26 -5.77
N ASP A 212 -1.35 -11.50 -5.16
CA ASP A 212 -2.55 -11.78 -5.91
C ASP A 212 -3.04 -10.53 -6.67
N LYS A 213 -3.95 -10.75 -7.63
CA LYS A 213 -4.41 -9.65 -8.48
C LYS A 213 -5.14 -8.57 -7.69
N SER A 214 -5.96 -8.92 -6.72
CA SER A 214 -6.75 -7.97 -5.94
C SER A 214 -5.85 -7.06 -5.08
N THR A 215 -4.83 -7.63 -4.45
CA THR A 215 -3.82 -6.86 -3.72
C THR A 215 -3.06 -5.90 -4.63
N TYR A 216 -2.67 -6.37 -5.82
CA TYR A 216 -2.02 -5.54 -6.80
C TYR A 216 -2.91 -4.37 -7.24
N ASP A 217 -4.17 -4.63 -7.61
CA ASP A 217 -5.12 -3.59 -8.05
C ASP A 217 -5.33 -2.54 -6.96
N TYR A 218 -5.48 -2.95 -5.69
CA TYR A 218 -5.58 -2.02 -4.56
C TYR A 218 -4.35 -1.12 -4.45
N TYR A 219 -3.15 -1.70 -4.38
CA TYR A 219 -1.91 -0.92 -4.23
C TYR A 219 -1.60 -0.08 -5.46
N PHE A 220 -1.89 -0.57 -6.66
CA PHE A 220 -1.68 0.18 -7.90
C PHE A 220 -2.59 1.42 -7.96
N THR A 221 -3.87 1.26 -7.60
CA THR A 221 -4.80 2.39 -7.54
C THR A 221 -4.47 3.36 -6.41
N LEU A 222 -4.11 2.86 -5.22
CA LEU A 222 -3.65 3.69 -4.10
C LEU A 222 -2.41 4.53 -4.48
N ASN A 223 -1.42 3.91 -5.12
CA ASN A 223 -0.19 4.58 -5.57
C ASN A 223 -0.49 5.66 -6.63
N SER A 224 -1.45 5.38 -7.53
CA SER A 224 -1.89 6.34 -8.54
C SER A 224 -2.59 7.56 -7.93
N LEU A 225 -3.37 7.35 -6.85
CA LEU A 225 -4.07 8.42 -6.12
C LEU A 225 -3.12 9.27 -5.27
N ALA A 226 -2.04 8.68 -4.75
CA ALA A 226 -1.04 9.39 -3.94
C ALA A 226 -0.14 10.35 -4.72
N GLY A 227 -0.33 10.49 -6.03
CA GLY A 227 0.44 11.40 -6.88
C GLY A 227 1.46 10.70 -7.76
N GLY A 228 1.25 9.42 -8.09
CA GLY A 228 2.03 8.69 -9.07
C GLY A 228 2.13 9.41 -10.42
N MET A 229 2.99 8.93 -11.33
CA MET A 229 3.35 9.55 -12.62
C MET A 229 2.16 10.02 -13.48
N PHE A 230 0.95 9.56 -13.17
CA PHE A 230 -0.31 9.90 -13.86
C PHE A 230 -1.37 10.48 -12.92
N GLY A 231 -0.97 11.10 -11.82
CA GLY A 231 -1.80 11.60 -10.73
C GLY A 231 -3.28 11.76 -11.07
N ALA A 232 -4.15 11.07 -10.32
CA ALA A 232 -5.59 11.11 -10.58
C ALA A 232 -6.11 12.55 -10.45
N SER A 233 -6.79 13.03 -11.48
CA SER A 233 -7.39 14.36 -11.48
C SER A 233 -8.66 14.46 -10.62
N ASN A 234 -9.22 13.31 -10.22
CA ASN A 234 -10.41 13.24 -9.38
C ASN A 234 -10.13 12.36 -8.15
N PRO A 235 -10.53 12.80 -6.94
CA PRO A 235 -10.50 11.95 -5.75
C PRO A 235 -11.40 10.74 -5.96
N SER A 236 -10.87 9.55 -5.71
CA SER A 236 -11.60 8.29 -5.69
C SER A 236 -11.03 7.37 -4.61
N ASN A 237 -11.75 6.34 -4.23
CA ASN A 237 -11.19 5.31 -3.36
C ASN A 237 -10.36 4.33 -4.20
N PRO A 238 -9.32 3.69 -3.62
CA PRO A 238 -8.66 2.55 -4.24
C PRO A 238 -9.65 1.44 -4.59
N GLU A 239 -9.32 0.61 -5.58
CA GLU A 239 -10.09 -0.59 -5.86
C GLU A 239 -10.09 -1.51 -4.65
N THR A 240 -11.24 -2.13 -4.35
CA THR A 240 -11.40 -3.04 -3.21
C THR A 240 -11.99 -4.38 -3.66
N ASN A 241 -11.60 -5.46 -2.98
CA ASN A 241 -12.21 -6.78 -3.12
C ASN A 241 -13.20 -7.12 -1.98
N LEU A 242 -13.49 -6.16 -1.12
CA LEU A 242 -14.37 -6.31 0.02
C LEU A 242 -15.84 -6.15 -0.39
N SER A 243 -16.71 -6.96 0.20
CA SER A 243 -18.16 -6.84 0.05
C SER A 243 -18.74 -5.70 0.90
N ASN A 244 -20.05 -5.45 0.73
CA ASN A 244 -20.85 -4.56 1.56
C ASN A 244 -20.28 -3.13 1.69
N ASP A 245 -19.75 -2.59 0.57
CA ASP A 245 -19.21 -1.21 0.48
C ASP A 245 -18.10 -0.88 1.48
N ALA A 246 -17.45 -1.87 2.10
CA ALA A 246 -16.27 -1.65 2.91
C ALA A 246 -15.11 -1.12 2.07
N LEU A 247 -14.23 -0.36 2.70
CA LEU A 247 -13.01 0.17 2.09
C LEU A 247 -11.80 -0.62 2.56
N GLY A 248 -10.68 -0.44 1.84
CA GLY A 248 -9.46 -1.18 2.12
C GLY A 248 -9.33 -2.43 1.28
N TYR A 249 -8.67 -3.46 1.79
CA TYR A 249 -8.40 -4.69 1.04
C TYR A 249 -8.17 -5.90 1.95
N PHE A 250 -8.39 -7.07 1.40
CA PHE A 250 -7.86 -8.32 1.91
C PHE A 250 -6.97 -8.94 0.85
N GLY A 251 -5.69 -9.11 1.14
CA GLY A 251 -4.67 -9.53 0.21
C GLY A 251 -4.02 -10.86 0.55
N ALA A 252 -3.47 -11.51 -0.49
CA ALA A 252 -2.66 -12.70 -0.36
C ALA A 252 -1.35 -12.53 -1.15
N TYR A 253 -0.22 -12.90 -0.55
CA TYR A 253 1.08 -12.81 -1.22
C TYR A 253 2.10 -13.78 -0.65
N THR A 254 3.09 -14.12 -1.46
CA THR A 254 4.30 -14.82 -1.01
C THR A 254 5.48 -13.86 -0.92
N VAL A 255 6.46 -14.20 -0.08
CA VAL A 255 7.59 -13.30 0.23
C VAL A 255 8.93 -13.98 -0.01
N SER A 256 9.78 -13.34 -0.80
CA SER A 256 11.20 -13.67 -0.92
C SER A 256 12.05 -12.54 -0.36
N ARG A 257 13.03 -12.84 0.50
CA ARG A 257 13.94 -11.85 1.08
C ARG A 257 15.38 -12.19 0.75
N ASP A 258 16.17 -11.18 0.46
CA ASP A 258 17.63 -11.28 0.34
C ASP A 258 18.29 -10.06 0.96
N THR A 259 19.57 -10.19 1.32
CA THR A 259 20.33 -9.16 2.03
C THR A 259 21.67 -8.91 1.36
N ILE A 260 22.01 -7.65 1.17
CA ILE A 260 23.29 -7.23 0.63
C ILE A 260 23.98 -6.23 1.58
N VAL A 261 25.30 -6.36 1.69
CA VAL A 261 26.15 -5.40 2.43
C VAL A 261 27.01 -4.65 1.42
N ILE A 262 26.97 -3.33 1.49
CA ILE A 262 27.78 -2.48 0.61
C ILE A 262 29.23 -2.48 1.10
N LEU A 263 30.15 -2.98 0.31
CA LEU A 263 31.57 -3.04 0.65
C LEU A 263 32.26 -1.73 0.25
N PRO A 264 33.27 -1.27 0.99
CA PRO A 264 34.13 -0.19 0.54
C PRO A 264 34.96 -0.63 -0.67
N ASN A 265 35.07 0.24 -1.67
CA ASN A 265 36.00 0.04 -2.79
C ASN A 265 37.44 0.17 -2.35
#